data_b284f815a400fd1837848f99bad6df86
#
_entry.id   b284f815a400fd1837848f99bad6df86
#
_cell.length_a   1.000
_cell.length_b   1.000
_cell.length_c   1.000
_cell.angle_alpha   90.00
_cell.angle_beta   90.00
_cell.angle_gamma   90.00
#
_symmetry.space_group_name_H-M   'P 1'
#
loop_
_entity.id
_entity.type
_entity.pdbx_description
1 polymer ?
#
loop_
_entity_poly.entity_id
_entity_poly.type
_entity_poly.pdbx_seq_one_letter_code
_entity_poly.pdbx_strand_id
1 'polypeptide(L)'
;MRRGVLALAALLALATVSARAQNGVTESEIRIGQTMPYSGPMSGYSLLGKLTQAYFEKVNAEGGMAGRKLKLISLDDAYSPPKTVEHTRRLVEQDDVLLVFGTLGTPTNTAIHQYLNNKGVPQLFITSGATKWADPKQFPWTMPGMASYQSEGVVYAKHVLATKPDGKIAILSQNDDFGRDYVAGFKRGLGAKAASMIVAEAVYETTQPTIDSQIAALKASGANVLFGVAIGKFGSQMIRRVAEMGWKPDLFVVPTSVTSIATILGPAGFDNATGLVSANYQKNVNDPQWAESPDVREYFAFMKQYLPSADIKDTTYVTSYITTTLLIKVLRACGDDFSRANVMKQASSLNGVELPLLLPGVTVTTGADDYMPFQQLRLQRFDGKSWVAFGDLLDDQ
;
A
#
# COMPACT_ATOMS: atom_id res chain seq x y z
N MET A 1 85.49 21.94 -5.25
CA MET A 1 84.48 21.73 -6.28
C MET A 1 83.72 20.42 -5.98
N ARG A 2 82.60 20.45 -5.35
CA ARG A 2 81.73 19.28 -5.20
C ARG A 2 80.28 19.77 -5.44
N ARG A 3 79.68 19.33 -6.52
CA ARG A 3 78.26 19.62 -6.91
C ARG A 3 77.37 18.65 -6.14
N GLY A 4 76.53 19.18 -5.27
CA GLY A 4 75.48 18.42 -4.64
C GLY A 4 74.24 18.35 -5.55
N VAL A 5 73.80 17.16 -5.84
CA VAL A 5 72.53 16.86 -6.55
C VAL A 5 71.41 16.78 -5.51
N LEU A 6 70.48 17.73 -5.53
CA LEU A 6 69.23 17.69 -4.76
C LEU A 6 68.25 16.83 -5.52
N ALA A 7 67.97 15.65 -5.01
CA ALA A 7 66.85 14.82 -5.47
C ALA A 7 65.54 15.31 -4.86
N LEU A 8 64.66 15.87 -5.70
CA LEU A 8 63.31 16.28 -5.33
C LEU A 8 62.36 15.06 -5.37
N ALA A 9 62.11 14.46 -4.22
CA ALA A 9 61.10 13.40 -4.09
C ALA A 9 59.71 14.02 -4.06
N ALA A 10 58.97 13.94 -5.18
CA ALA A 10 57.58 14.31 -5.23
C ALA A 10 56.75 13.19 -4.57
N LEU A 11 56.29 13.43 -3.35
CA LEU A 11 55.23 12.62 -2.73
C LEU A 11 53.90 12.92 -3.44
N LEU A 12 53.44 12.00 -4.30
CA LEU A 12 52.07 11.94 -4.72
C LEU A 12 51.24 11.48 -3.52
N ALA A 13 50.61 12.41 -2.81
CA ALA A 13 49.55 12.12 -1.90
C ALA A 13 48.32 11.70 -2.71
N LEU A 14 48.08 10.38 -2.88
CA LEU A 14 46.79 9.85 -3.28
C LEU A 14 45.80 10.21 -2.18
N ALA A 15 45.04 11.27 -2.40
CA ALA A 15 43.87 11.53 -1.62
C ALA A 15 42.83 10.43 -1.96
N THR A 16 42.85 9.37 -1.18
CA THR A 16 41.73 8.44 -1.15
C THR A 16 40.54 9.22 -0.63
N VAL A 17 39.69 9.68 -1.53
CA VAL A 17 38.35 10.13 -1.18
C VAL A 17 37.67 8.89 -0.60
N SER A 18 37.71 8.73 0.71
CA SER A 18 36.86 7.78 1.40
C SER A 18 35.42 8.17 1.02
N ALA A 19 34.83 7.41 0.11
CA ALA A 19 33.40 7.48 -0.13
C ALA A 19 32.74 7.31 1.23
N ARG A 20 32.19 8.40 1.75
CA ARG A 20 31.48 8.40 3.02
C ARG A 20 30.38 7.37 2.86
N ALA A 21 30.42 6.28 3.63
CA ALA A 21 29.42 5.25 3.58
C ALA A 21 28.05 5.96 3.74
N GLN A 22 27.26 5.97 2.67
CA GLN A 22 25.91 6.52 2.73
C GLN A 22 25.10 5.53 3.56
N ASN A 23 24.26 6.04 4.47
CA ASN A 23 23.44 5.19 5.33
C ASN A 23 22.73 4.12 4.49
N GLY A 24 22.98 2.85 4.81
CA GLY A 24 22.40 1.69 4.12
C GLY A 24 23.01 1.33 2.76
N VAL A 25 24.04 2.05 2.31
CA VAL A 25 24.67 1.82 0.99
C VAL A 25 26.15 1.51 1.18
N THR A 26 26.58 0.37 0.68
CA THR A 26 27.99 -0.04 0.61
C THR A 26 28.45 -0.16 -0.84
N GLU A 27 29.68 -0.59 -1.08
CA GLU A 27 30.18 -0.88 -2.43
C GLU A 27 29.42 -2.03 -3.11
N SER A 28 28.86 -2.97 -2.33
CA SER A 28 28.26 -4.20 -2.82
C SER A 28 26.75 -4.34 -2.59
N GLU A 29 26.14 -3.56 -1.67
CA GLU A 29 24.72 -3.70 -1.34
C GLU A 29 24.05 -2.38 -1.00
N ILE A 30 22.72 -2.34 -1.23
CA ILE A 30 21.78 -1.31 -0.78
C ILE A 30 20.78 -2.00 0.15
N ARG A 31 20.75 -1.61 1.42
CA ARG A 31 19.88 -2.18 2.45
C ARG A 31 18.57 -1.41 2.56
N ILE A 32 17.46 -2.12 2.44
CA ILE A 32 16.10 -1.58 2.51
C ILE A 32 15.37 -2.29 3.64
N GLY A 33 14.81 -1.52 4.56
CA GLY A 33 14.06 -2.02 5.71
C GLY A 33 12.57 -2.17 5.42
N GLN A 34 11.94 -3.14 6.06
CA GLN A 34 10.50 -3.34 6.03
C GLN A 34 10.00 -3.96 7.33
N THR A 35 8.82 -3.57 7.80
CA THR A 35 8.04 -4.34 8.76
C THR A 35 6.78 -4.85 8.08
N MET A 36 6.40 -6.11 8.35
CA MET A 36 5.29 -6.76 7.68
C MET A 36 4.65 -7.79 8.62
N PRO A 37 3.31 -7.93 8.64
CA PRO A 37 2.67 -8.95 9.47
C PRO A 37 2.81 -10.35 8.85
N TYR A 38 3.90 -11.02 9.11
CA TYR A 38 4.08 -12.43 8.72
C TYR A 38 3.30 -13.38 9.61
N SER A 39 2.90 -12.93 10.78
CA SER A 39 2.05 -13.65 11.73
C SER A 39 0.86 -12.80 12.19
N GLY A 40 -0.03 -13.38 13.03
CA GLY A 40 -1.17 -12.67 13.60
C GLY A 40 -2.37 -12.50 12.66
N PRO A 41 -3.35 -11.65 13.05
CA PRO A 41 -4.64 -11.54 12.36
C PRO A 41 -4.57 -10.97 10.95
N MET A 42 -3.46 -10.31 10.61
CA MET A 42 -3.21 -9.70 9.30
C MET A 42 -2.18 -10.48 8.48
N SER A 43 -1.86 -11.72 8.86
CA SER A 43 -0.84 -12.55 8.19
C SER A 43 -1.14 -12.85 6.70
N GLY A 44 -2.39 -12.73 6.26
CA GLY A 44 -2.75 -12.80 4.84
C GLY A 44 -2.03 -11.75 3.98
N TYR A 45 -1.61 -10.61 4.55
CA TYR A 45 -0.83 -9.59 3.85
C TYR A 45 0.68 -9.86 3.82
N SER A 46 1.17 -10.95 4.43
CA SER A 46 2.58 -11.37 4.33
C SER A 46 3.05 -11.54 2.89
N LEU A 47 2.12 -11.75 1.97
CA LEU A 47 2.34 -11.87 0.53
C LEU A 47 3.03 -10.64 -0.06
N LEU A 48 2.76 -9.45 0.48
CA LEU A 48 3.40 -8.20 0.04
C LEU A 48 4.92 -8.23 0.24
N GLY A 49 5.37 -8.61 1.44
CA GLY A 49 6.79 -8.74 1.75
C GLY A 49 7.48 -9.86 0.97
N LYS A 50 6.80 -10.99 0.77
CA LYS A 50 7.30 -12.11 -0.04
C LYS A 50 7.54 -11.69 -1.50
N LEU A 51 6.62 -10.92 -2.09
CA LEU A 51 6.79 -10.43 -3.44
C LEU A 51 7.94 -9.41 -3.52
N THR A 52 8.03 -8.47 -2.58
CA THR A 52 9.14 -7.51 -2.54
C THR A 52 10.49 -8.22 -2.53
N GLN A 53 10.64 -9.27 -1.71
CA GLN A 53 11.86 -10.09 -1.65
C GLN A 53 12.16 -10.74 -3.01
N ALA A 54 11.17 -11.39 -3.60
CA ALA A 54 11.30 -12.06 -4.91
C ALA A 54 11.63 -11.06 -6.05
N TYR A 55 11.04 -9.85 -5.98
CA TYR A 55 11.34 -8.80 -6.96
C TYR A 55 12.79 -8.29 -6.84
N PHE A 56 13.31 -8.16 -5.61
CA PHE A 56 14.72 -7.81 -5.40
C PHE A 56 15.65 -8.91 -5.90
N GLU A 57 15.29 -10.19 -5.77
CA GLU A 57 16.03 -11.31 -6.35
C GLU A 57 16.09 -11.21 -7.88
N LYS A 58 14.97 -10.86 -8.54
CA LYS A 58 14.93 -10.58 -10.00
C LYS A 58 15.90 -9.46 -10.35
N VAL A 59 15.82 -8.30 -9.68
CA VAL A 59 16.70 -7.15 -9.94
C VAL A 59 18.16 -7.52 -9.73
N ASN A 60 18.47 -8.29 -8.69
CA ASN A 60 19.81 -8.74 -8.39
C ASN A 60 20.36 -9.72 -9.44
N ALA A 61 19.51 -10.58 -10.01
CA ALA A 61 19.87 -11.48 -11.11
C ALA A 61 20.14 -10.71 -12.42
N GLU A 62 19.52 -9.54 -12.59
CA GLU A 62 19.71 -8.63 -13.72
C GLU A 62 20.92 -7.67 -13.56
N GLY A 63 21.75 -7.83 -12.51
CA GLY A 63 22.94 -7.01 -12.25
C GLY A 63 22.79 -6.01 -11.11
N GLY A 64 21.64 -5.98 -10.43
CA GLY A 64 21.39 -5.13 -9.27
C GLY A 64 21.13 -3.66 -9.60
N MET A 65 21.53 -2.77 -8.70
CA MET A 65 21.32 -1.33 -8.80
C MET A 65 22.67 -0.62 -8.77
N ALA A 66 23.08 -0.04 -9.89
CA ALA A 66 24.44 0.55 -10.05
C ALA A 66 25.55 -0.41 -9.54
N GLY A 67 25.47 -1.70 -9.93
CA GLY A 67 26.43 -2.74 -9.54
C GLY A 67 26.29 -3.26 -8.11
N ARG A 68 25.30 -2.77 -7.33
CA ARG A 68 25.04 -3.20 -5.95
C ARG A 68 23.81 -4.10 -5.88
N LYS A 69 23.83 -5.08 -4.98
CA LYS A 69 22.67 -5.92 -4.71
C LYS A 69 21.68 -5.19 -3.80
N LEU A 70 20.39 -5.30 -4.11
CA LEU A 70 19.32 -4.91 -3.19
C LEU A 70 19.17 -5.97 -2.12
N LYS A 71 19.16 -5.55 -0.85
CA LYS A 71 18.95 -6.42 0.31
C LYS A 71 17.74 -5.95 1.10
N LEU A 72 16.70 -6.77 1.11
CA LEU A 72 15.54 -6.55 1.95
C LEU A 72 15.79 -7.09 3.36
N ILE A 73 15.56 -6.28 4.38
CA ILE A 73 15.51 -6.70 5.79
C ILE A 73 14.07 -6.49 6.23
N SER A 74 13.27 -7.56 6.18
CA SER A 74 11.85 -7.55 6.51
C SER A 74 11.60 -8.30 7.81
N LEU A 75 10.94 -7.65 8.78
CA LEU A 75 10.73 -8.14 10.14
C LEU A 75 9.24 -8.30 10.43
N ASP A 76 8.88 -9.37 11.16
CA ASP A 76 7.50 -9.68 11.53
C ASP A 76 7.02 -8.81 12.69
N ASP A 77 6.16 -7.85 12.41
CA ASP A 77 5.53 -7.01 13.43
C ASP A 77 4.17 -7.54 13.93
N ALA A 78 3.64 -8.61 13.34
CA ALA A 78 2.33 -9.18 13.66
C ALA A 78 1.18 -8.14 13.65
N TYR A 79 1.34 -7.03 12.91
CA TYR A 79 0.43 -5.87 12.91
C TYR A 79 0.33 -5.19 14.29
N SER A 80 1.40 -5.24 15.08
CA SER A 80 1.47 -4.67 16.43
C SER A 80 2.30 -3.38 16.42
N PRO A 81 1.72 -2.19 16.66
CA PRO A 81 2.46 -0.94 16.68
C PRO A 81 3.69 -0.94 17.60
N PRO A 82 3.65 -1.52 18.83
CA PRO A 82 4.86 -1.63 19.66
C PRO A 82 5.99 -2.44 19.01
N LYS A 83 5.68 -3.58 18.35
CA LYS A 83 6.69 -4.36 17.62
C LYS A 83 7.21 -3.62 16.41
N THR A 84 6.33 -2.90 15.70
CA THR A 84 6.73 -2.06 14.56
C THR A 84 7.74 -1.01 14.99
N VAL A 85 7.54 -0.36 16.14
CA VAL A 85 8.50 0.61 16.71
C VAL A 85 9.83 -0.05 17.04
N GLU A 86 9.83 -1.20 17.73
CA GLU A 86 11.02 -1.96 18.06
C GLU A 86 11.84 -2.32 16.81
N HIS A 87 11.16 -2.93 15.83
CA HIS A 87 11.80 -3.38 14.60
C HIS A 87 12.28 -2.20 13.74
N THR A 88 11.54 -1.10 13.67
CA THR A 88 11.96 0.08 12.93
C THR A 88 13.22 0.71 13.54
N ARG A 89 13.31 0.78 14.86
CA ARG A 89 14.55 1.23 15.53
C ARG A 89 15.73 0.32 15.19
N ARG A 90 15.54 -0.99 15.24
CA ARG A 90 16.58 -1.96 14.84
C ARG A 90 17.00 -1.72 13.39
N LEU A 91 16.06 -1.60 12.45
CA LEU A 91 16.36 -1.36 11.03
C LEU A 91 17.19 -0.11 10.81
N VAL A 92 16.87 0.98 11.55
CA VAL A 92 17.57 2.27 11.41
C VAL A 92 18.90 2.31 12.15
N GLU A 93 18.93 1.82 13.40
CA GLU A 93 20.07 2.06 14.32
C GLU A 93 21.09 0.91 14.33
N GLN A 94 20.69 -0.31 13.92
CA GLN A 94 21.57 -1.49 13.92
C GLN A 94 21.82 -2.02 12.50
N ASP A 95 20.73 -2.19 11.72
CA ASP A 95 20.83 -2.72 10.35
C ASP A 95 21.22 -1.62 9.35
N ASP A 96 21.19 -0.34 9.75
CA ASP A 96 21.59 0.85 8.98
C ASP A 96 20.98 0.84 7.57
N VAL A 97 19.64 0.85 7.47
CA VAL A 97 18.95 0.81 6.18
C VAL A 97 18.92 2.19 5.50
N LEU A 98 18.96 2.21 4.17
CA LEU A 98 18.82 3.43 3.38
C LEU A 98 17.46 4.08 3.61
N LEU A 99 16.42 3.27 3.52
CA LEU A 99 15.02 3.67 3.64
C LEU A 99 14.17 2.53 4.23
N VAL A 100 12.97 2.86 4.66
CA VAL A 100 11.92 1.90 5.03
C VAL A 100 10.86 1.89 3.92
N PHE A 101 10.49 0.70 3.43
CA PHE A 101 9.66 0.53 2.24
C PHE A 101 8.42 -0.32 2.51
N GLY A 102 7.27 0.12 1.98
CA GLY A 102 6.08 -0.70 1.81
C GLY A 102 5.50 -1.30 3.09
N THR A 103 5.79 -0.72 4.25
CA THR A 103 5.27 -1.18 5.55
C THR A 103 3.75 -1.14 5.58
N LEU A 104 3.13 -2.20 6.11
CA LEU A 104 1.67 -2.34 6.11
C LEU A 104 1.02 -1.66 7.31
N GLY A 105 -0.08 -0.96 7.02
CA GLY A 105 -1.10 -0.59 8.00
C GLY A 105 -1.00 0.83 8.51
N THR A 106 -2.15 1.40 8.82
CA THR A 106 -2.23 2.77 9.33
C THR A 106 -1.74 2.88 10.77
N PRO A 107 -2.18 2.05 11.74
CA PRO A 107 -1.72 2.17 13.13
C PRO A 107 -0.23 1.86 13.30
N THR A 108 0.30 0.89 12.58
CA THR A 108 1.72 0.52 12.60
C THR A 108 2.60 1.65 12.08
N ASN A 109 2.25 2.23 10.93
CA ASN A 109 2.98 3.36 10.35
C ASN A 109 2.82 4.65 11.16
N THR A 110 1.65 4.88 11.79
CA THR A 110 1.45 6.02 12.72
C THR A 110 2.45 5.99 13.86
N ALA A 111 2.77 4.81 14.37
CA ALA A 111 3.70 4.65 15.48
C ALA A 111 5.17 4.99 15.14
N ILE A 112 5.54 4.98 13.86
CA ILE A 112 6.94 5.10 13.42
C ILE A 112 7.24 6.33 12.56
N HIS A 113 6.24 6.93 11.89
CA HIS A 113 6.50 7.97 10.89
C HIS A 113 7.17 9.22 11.47
N GLN A 114 6.79 9.66 12.67
CA GLN A 114 7.43 10.78 13.34
C GLN A 114 8.90 10.49 13.65
N TYR A 115 9.21 9.27 14.12
CA TYR A 115 10.58 8.84 14.38
C TYR A 115 11.42 8.84 13.11
N LEU A 116 10.91 8.26 12.01
CA LEU A 116 11.61 8.20 10.73
C LEU A 116 11.84 9.59 10.15
N ASN A 117 10.85 10.50 10.23
CA ASN A 117 11.00 11.90 9.82
C ASN A 117 12.08 12.63 10.65
N ASN A 118 12.08 12.47 11.96
CA ASN A 118 13.08 13.09 12.85
C ASN A 118 14.50 12.55 12.56
N LYS A 119 14.64 11.33 12.09
CA LYS A 119 15.92 10.70 11.70
C LYS A 119 16.33 10.99 10.26
N GLY A 120 15.48 11.64 9.46
CA GLY A 120 15.71 11.84 8.01
C GLY A 120 15.83 10.51 7.27
N VAL A 121 15.02 9.52 7.63
CA VAL A 121 14.97 8.21 6.96
C VAL A 121 13.72 8.17 6.08
N PRO A 122 13.87 8.02 4.75
CA PRO A 122 12.73 7.90 3.86
C PRO A 122 11.83 6.72 4.25
N GLN A 123 10.53 6.98 4.37
CA GLN A 123 9.49 5.99 4.53
C GLN A 123 8.64 5.99 3.25
N LEU A 124 9.03 5.14 2.29
CA LEU A 124 8.48 5.21 0.95
C LEU A 124 7.39 4.18 0.69
N PHE A 125 6.37 4.65 0.00
CA PHE A 125 5.29 3.85 -0.56
C PHE A 125 4.64 2.94 0.49
N ILE A 126 4.29 3.58 1.61
CA ILE A 126 3.57 2.94 2.72
C ILE A 126 2.33 2.22 2.17
N THR A 127 2.13 0.96 2.57
CA THR A 127 0.90 0.21 2.24
C THR A 127 -0.23 0.64 3.19
N SER A 128 -0.63 1.87 3.00
CA SER A 128 -1.76 2.56 3.65
C SER A 128 -2.08 3.82 2.86
N GLY A 129 -3.35 4.07 2.61
CA GLY A 129 -3.87 5.25 1.92
C GLY A 129 -4.32 6.36 2.87
N ALA A 130 -3.92 6.35 4.15
CA ALA A 130 -4.30 7.41 5.07
C ALA A 130 -3.75 8.77 4.59
N THR A 131 -4.60 9.76 4.53
CA THR A 131 -4.33 11.07 3.91
C THR A 131 -3.13 11.78 4.56
N LYS A 132 -2.89 11.55 5.84
CA LYS A 132 -1.76 12.15 6.57
C LYS A 132 -0.37 11.78 6.05
N TRP A 133 -0.22 10.73 5.25
CA TRP A 133 1.07 10.36 4.65
C TRP A 133 1.49 11.31 3.51
N ALA A 134 0.55 12.05 2.95
CA ALA A 134 0.78 12.96 1.84
C ALA A 134 0.92 14.43 2.27
N ASP A 135 1.44 14.69 3.47
CA ASP A 135 1.75 16.03 3.95
C ASP A 135 3.28 16.28 3.91
N PRO A 136 3.83 16.76 2.77
CA PRO A 136 5.26 17.01 2.63
C PRO A 136 5.79 18.14 3.54
N LYS A 137 4.91 19.05 4.00
CA LYS A 137 5.31 20.17 4.86
C LYS A 137 5.59 19.70 6.29
N GLN A 138 4.77 18.79 6.79
CA GLN A 138 4.92 18.23 8.12
C GLN A 138 5.82 17.00 8.15
N PHE A 139 5.73 16.16 7.10
CA PHE A 139 6.41 14.86 7.03
C PHE A 139 7.17 14.68 5.70
N PRO A 140 8.22 15.47 5.46
CA PRO A 140 8.94 15.46 4.17
C PRO A 140 9.63 14.14 3.82
N TRP A 141 9.74 13.20 4.77
CA TRP A 141 10.38 11.89 4.58
C TRP A 141 9.37 10.74 4.47
N THR A 142 8.07 11.04 4.35
CA THR A 142 7.00 10.03 4.31
C THR A 142 6.19 10.16 3.02
N MET A 143 6.02 9.05 2.29
CA MET A 143 5.17 9.00 1.09
C MET A 143 4.26 7.79 1.10
N PRO A 144 2.95 7.94 0.78
CA PRO A 144 2.02 6.83 0.64
C PRO A 144 2.35 5.97 -0.60
N GLY A 145 1.90 4.71 -0.58
CA GLY A 145 2.00 3.77 -1.70
C GLY A 145 0.64 3.28 -2.21
N MET A 146 -0.44 3.92 -1.77
CA MET A 146 -1.81 3.58 -2.15
C MET A 146 -2.60 4.86 -2.49
N ALA A 147 -3.75 4.70 -3.13
CA ALA A 147 -4.72 5.78 -3.27
C ALA A 147 -5.22 6.25 -1.89
N SER A 148 -5.65 7.51 -1.81
CA SER A 148 -6.16 8.08 -0.57
C SER A 148 -7.45 7.38 -0.12
N TYR A 149 -7.55 7.02 1.16
CA TYR A 149 -8.77 6.47 1.74
C TYR A 149 -9.93 7.47 1.70
N GLN A 150 -9.63 8.76 1.84
CA GLN A 150 -10.66 9.78 1.69
C GLN A 150 -11.16 9.86 0.24
N SER A 151 -10.28 9.78 -0.74
CA SER A 151 -10.66 9.77 -2.16
C SER A 151 -11.51 8.53 -2.49
N GLU A 152 -11.10 7.35 -2.03
CA GLU A 152 -11.94 6.14 -2.13
C GLU A 152 -13.32 6.37 -1.49
N GLY A 153 -13.37 6.92 -0.27
CA GLY A 153 -14.61 7.22 0.44
C GLY A 153 -15.53 8.14 -0.36
N VAL A 154 -14.98 9.20 -0.99
CA VAL A 154 -15.75 10.10 -1.87
C VAL A 154 -16.30 9.37 -3.08
N VAL A 155 -15.50 8.54 -3.75
CA VAL A 155 -15.93 7.74 -4.91
C VAL A 155 -17.11 6.82 -4.53
N TYR A 156 -17.03 6.16 -3.38
CA TYR A 156 -18.10 5.30 -2.88
C TYR A 156 -19.36 6.09 -2.55
N ALA A 157 -19.25 7.25 -1.92
CA ALA A 157 -20.37 8.11 -1.61
C ALA A 157 -21.08 8.62 -2.89
N LYS A 158 -20.31 9.06 -3.90
CA LYS A 158 -20.84 9.44 -5.22
C LYS A 158 -21.63 8.28 -5.84
N HIS A 159 -21.12 7.04 -5.76
CA HIS A 159 -21.84 5.85 -6.24
C HIS A 159 -23.14 5.58 -5.47
N VAL A 160 -23.12 5.69 -4.14
CA VAL A 160 -24.32 5.55 -3.31
C VAL A 160 -25.35 6.60 -3.69
N LEU A 161 -24.98 7.87 -3.82
CA LEU A 161 -25.90 8.95 -4.20
C LEU A 161 -26.53 8.72 -5.59
N ALA A 162 -25.74 8.19 -6.53
CA ALA A 162 -26.22 7.90 -7.88
C ALA A 162 -27.19 6.71 -7.95
N THR A 163 -26.99 5.69 -7.09
CA THR A 163 -27.74 4.42 -7.17
C THR A 163 -28.78 4.26 -6.08
N LYS A 164 -28.62 4.90 -4.93
CA LYS A 164 -29.47 4.83 -3.75
C LYS A 164 -29.64 6.22 -3.10
N PRO A 165 -30.23 7.22 -3.81
CA PRO A 165 -30.29 8.61 -3.35
C PRO A 165 -31.04 8.81 -2.03
N ASP A 166 -31.93 7.86 -1.67
CA ASP A 166 -32.72 7.84 -0.44
C ASP A 166 -32.34 6.66 0.48
N GLY A 167 -31.14 6.09 0.25
CA GLY A 167 -30.63 4.94 1.00
C GLY A 167 -30.36 5.28 2.47
N LYS A 168 -30.73 4.36 3.36
CA LYS A 168 -30.35 4.38 4.77
C LYS A 168 -29.03 3.66 4.94
N ILE A 169 -27.99 4.35 5.37
CA ILE A 169 -26.63 3.87 5.39
C ILE A 169 -26.23 3.44 6.79
N ALA A 170 -25.72 2.21 6.92
CA ALA A 170 -24.96 1.78 8.08
C ALA A 170 -23.48 1.74 7.75
N ILE A 171 -22.64 2.13 8.70
CA ILE A 171 -21.17 2.11 8.55
C ILE A 171 -20.54 1.23 9.63
N LEU A 172 -19.73 0.25 9.20
CA LEU A 172 -18.81 -0.46 10.07
C LEU A 172 -17.40 0.06 9.79
N SER A 173 -16.63 0.43 10.81
CA SER A 173 -15.23 0.85 10.59
C SER A 173 -14.29 0.38 11.69
N GLN A 174 -12.99 0.25 11.36
CA GLN A 174 -11.95 0.00 12.35
C GLN A 174 -11.74 1.25 13.22
N ASN A 175 -11.57 1.08 14.52
CA ASN A 175 -11.43 2.20 15.47
C ASN A 175 -10.01 2.77 15.50
N ASP A 176 -9.55 3.27 14.37
CA ASP A 176 -8.27 3.97 14.22
C ASP A 176 -8.32 4.96 13.04
N ASP A 177 -7.14 5.49 12.65
CA ASP A 177 -7.07 6.46 11.55
C ASP A 177 -7.43 5.84 10.18
N PHE A 178 -7.27 4.51 10.00
CA PHE A 178 -7.73 3.82 8.79
C PHE A 178 -9.26 3.95 8.63
N GLY A 179 -10.00 3.58 9.67
CA GLY A 179 -11.46 3.66 9.63
C GLY A 179 -11.96 5.11 9.59
N ARG A 180 -11.37 5.99 10.40
CA ARG A 180 -11.75 7.41 10.44
C ARG A 180 -11.55 8.11 9.11
N ASP A 181 -10.46 7.82 8.40
CA ASP A 181 -10.14 8.48 7.14
C ASP A 181 -11.14 8.08 6.02
N TYR A 182 -11.48 6.79 5.91
CA TYR A 182 -12.55 6.34 4.99
C TYR A 182 -13.90 6.96 5.30
N VAL A 183 -14.29 6.98 6.59
CA VAL A 183 -15.57 7.56 7.01
C VAL A 183 -15.60 9.06 6.75
N ALA A 184 -14.50 9.77 6.96
CA ALA A 184 -14.40 11.20 6.66
C ALA A 184 -14.59 11.47 5.16
N GLY A 185 -13.90 10.72 4.29
CA GLY A 185 -14.06 10.81 2.84
C GLY A 185 -15.48 10.49 2.38
N PHE A 186 -16.06 9.43 2.93
CA PHE A 186 -17.42 9.02 2.60
C PHE A 186 -18.45 10.10 3.00
N LYS A 187 -18.35 10.64 4.22
CA LYS A 187 -19.20 11.76 4.69
C LYS A 187 -19.01 13.02 3.82
N ARG A 188 -17.75 13.34 3.44
CA ARG A 188 -17.45 14.44 2.52
C ARG A 188 -18.15 14.24 1.17
N GLY A 189 -18.09 13.05 0.60
CA GLY A 189 -18.74 12.73 -0.67
C GLY A 189 -20.28 12.75 -0.61
N LEU A 190 -20.89 12.39 0.52
CA LEU A 190 -22.33 12.52 0.75
C LEU A 190 -22.75 13.99 0.93
N GLY A 191 -21.85 14.87 1.36
CA GLY A 191 -22.11 16.27 1.61
C GLY A 191 -23.26 16.48 2.62
N ALA A 192 -24.19 17.38 2.32
CA ALA A 192 -25.32 17.69 3.20
C ALA A 192 -26.24 16.49 3.48
N LYS A 193 -26.24 15.47 2.62
CA LYS A 193 -27.05 14.25 2.81
C LYS A 193 -26.51 13.29 3.87
N ALA A 194 -25.25 13.45 4.31
CA ALA A 194 -24.64 12.57 5.29
C ALA A 194 -25.48 12.43 6.57
N ALA A 195 -25.94 13.56 7.12
CA ALA A 195 -26.73 13.59 8.36
C ALA A 195 -28.09 12.88 8.27
N SER A 196 -28.72 12.87 7.10
CA SER A 196 -30.03 12.23 6.90
C SER A 196 -29.91 10.78 6.43
N MET A 197 -28.86 10.43 5.70
CA MET A 197 -28.70 9.08 5.14
C MET A 197 -28.00 8.13 6.11
N ILE A 198 -27.02 8.58 6.91
CA ILE A 198 -26.29 7.71 7.85
C ILE A 198 -27.16 7.51 9.09
N VAL A 199 -27.71 6.28 9.25
CA VAL A 199 -28.62 5.93 10.34
C VAL A 199 -27.93 5.16 11.47
N ALA A 200 -26.76 4.56 11.22
CA ALA A 200 -25.98 3.85 12.24
C ALA A 200 -24.49 3.80 11.88
N GLU A 201 -23.67 3.93 12.91
CA GLU A 201 -22.22 3.72 12.81
C GLU A 201 -21.79 2.79 13.96
N ALA A 202 -20.92 1.83 13.66
CA ALA A 202 -20.30 0.96 14.65
C ALA A 202 -18.79 0.81 14.34
N VAL A 203 -18.02 0.69 15.41
CA VAL A 203 -16.56 0.52 15.29
C VAL A 203 -16.13 -0.82 15.89
N TYR A 204 -15.00 -1.34 15.41
CA TYR A 204 -14.35 -2.53 15.96
C TYR A 204 -12.86 -2.29 16.23
N GLU A 205 -12.33 -3.04 17.20
CA GLU A 205 -10.89 -3.06 17.51
C GLU A 205 -10.22 -4.28 16.86
N THR A 206 -8.98 -4.13 16.39
CA THR A 206 -8.21 -5.23 15.81
C THR A 206 -7.88 -6.36 16.79
N THR A 207 -8.01 -6.10 18.08
CA THR A 207 -7.84 -7.05 19.18
C THR A 207 -9.08 -7.89 19.48
N GLN A 208 -10.25 -7.50 18.97
CA GLN A 208 -11.49 -8.25 19.18
C GLN A 208 -11.45 -9.60 18.45
N PRO A 209 -12.04 -10.65 19.05
CA PRO A 209 -12.16 -11.95 18.39
C PRO A 209 -13.15 -11.91 17.23
N THR A 210 -14.30 -11.24 17.41
CA THR A 210 -15.42 -11.15 16.44
C THR A 210 -16.00 -9.74 16.40
N ILE A 211 -16.83 -9.48 15.37
CA ILE A 211 -17.58 -8.24 15.17
C ILE A 211 -19.10 -8.47 15.12
N ASP A 212 -19.55 -9.56 15.70
CA ASP A 212 -20.95 -10.00 15.63
C ASP A 212 -21.93 -8.99 16.21
N SER A 213 -21.60 -8.38 17.35
CA SER A 213 -22.44 -7.37 18.01
C SER A 213 -22.56 -6.10 17.17
N GLN A 214 -21.49 -5.68 16.52
CA GLN A 214 -21.51 -4.53 15.62
C GLN A 214 -22.43 -4.78 14.42
N ILE A 215 -22.31 -5.94 13.76
CA ILE A 215 -23.17 -6.28 12.62
C ILE A 215 -24.62 -6.39 13.04
N ALA A 216 -24.92 -6.98 14.22
CA ALA A 216 -26.28 -7.06 14.75
C ALA A 216 -26.88 -5.68 14.99
N ALA A 217 -26.15 -4.75 15.60
CA ALA A 217 -26.58 -3.38 15.85
C ALA A 217 -26.82 -2.62 14.54
N LEU A 218 -25.93 -2.75 13.55
CA LEU A 218 -26.07 -2.11 12.25
C LEU A 218 -27.29 -2.64 11.49
N LYS A 219 -27.54 -3.95 11.51
CA LYS A 219 -28.75 -4.55 10.93
C LYS A 219 -30.03 -4.03 11.57
N ALA A 220 -30.03 -3.90 12.91
CA ALA A 220 -31.21 -3.43 13.67
C ALA A 220 -31.60 -1.98 13.35
N SER A 221 -30.69 -1.17 12.77
CA SER A 221 -30.97 0.20 12.34
C SER A 221 -31.96 0.30 11.16
N GLY A 222 -32.24 -0.81 10.48
CA GLY A 222 -33.03 -0.83 9.26
C GLY A 222 -32.34 -0.25 8.03
N ALA A 223 -31.00 -0.15 8.05
CA ALA A 223 -30.22 0.30 6.91
C ALA A 223 -30.32 -0.69 5.75
N ASN A 224 -30.39 -0.15 4.54
CA ASN A 224 -30.38 -0.90 3.28
C ASN A 224 -29.11 -0.66 2.43
N VAL A 225 -28.21 0.19 2.91
CA VAL A 225 -26.87 0.36 2.38
C VAL A 225 -25.87 0.07 3.50
N LEU A 226 -24.88 -0.77 3.24
CA LEU A 226 -23.77 -1.03 4.17
C LEU A 226 -22.46 -0.55 3.57
N PHE A 227 -21.76 0.34 4.27
CA PHE A 227 -20.37 0.67 4.01
C PHE A 227 -19.48 0.01 5.05
N GLY A 228 -18.73 -1.00 4.63
CA GLY A 228 -17.94 -1.85 5.51
C GLY A 228 -16.45 -1.67 5.41
N VAL A 229 -15.88 -0.80 6.26
CA VAL A 229 -14.44 -0.50 6.29
C VAL A 229 -13.73 -1.48 7.20
N ALA A 230 -13.25 -2.58 6.61
CA ALA A 230 -12.59 -3.67 7.34
C ALA A 230 -11.27 -4.07 6.68
N ILE A 231 -10.47 -4.88 7.38
CA ILE A 231 -9.19 -5.40 6.90
C ILE A 231 -8.98 -6.85 7.39
N GLY A 232 -8.30 -7.67 6.58
CA GLY A 232 -7.91 -9.04 6.94
C GLY A 232 -9.10 -9.90 7.39
N LYS A 233 -8.94 -10.60 8.53
CA LYS A 233 -9.99 -11.48 9.06
C LYS A 233 -11.33 -10.79 9.28
N PHE A 234 -11.32 -9.49 9.59
CA PHE A 234 -12.56 -8.74 9.85
C PHE A 234 -13.34 -8.48 8.56
N GLY A 235 -12.68 -8.36 7.41
CA GLY A 235 -13.33 -8.34 6.10
C GLY A 235 -14.13 -9.61 5.85
N SER A 236 -13.51 -10.77 6.04
CA SER A 236 -14.18 -12.07 5.89
C SER A 236 -15.31 -12.26 6.90
N GLN A 237 -15.08 -11.90 8.17
CA GLN A 237 -16.11 -11.99 9.23
C GLN A 237 -17.32 -11.11 8.91
N MET A 238 -17.09 -9.87 8.47
CA MET A 238 -18.16 -8.93 8.12
C MET A 238 -19.06 -9.50 7.03
N ILE A 239 -18.49 -9.92 5.92
CA ILE A 239 -19.25 -10.46 4.77
C ILE A 239 -20.04 -11.69 5.20
N ARG A 240 -19.38 -12.64 5.86
CA ARG A 240 -20.01 -13.87 6.34
C ARG A 240 -21.14 -13.58 7.31
N ARG A 241 -20.90 -12.72 8.30
CA ARG A 241 -21.87 -12.44 9.36
C ARG A 241 -23.09 -11.70 8.85
N VAL A 242 -22.93 -10.79 7.91
CA VAL A 242 -24.05 -10.14 7.20
C VAL A 242 -24.98 -11.20 6.56
N ALA A 243 -24.40 -12.17 5.85
CA ALA A 243 -25.15 -13.25 5.21
C ALA A 243 -25.81 -14.21 6.22
N GLU A 244 -25.06 -14.69 7.25
CA GLU A 244 -25.55 -15.59 8.28
C GLU A 244 -26.73 -14.99 9.07
N MET A 245 -26.73 -13.69 9.30
CA MET A 245 -27.84 -12.99 9.92
C MET A 245 -29.04 -12.77 8.98
N GLY A 246 -28.94 -13.17 7.70
CA GLY A 246 -29.97 -12.91 6.71
C GLY A 246 -30.15 -11.42 6.42
N TRP A 247 -29.15 -10.58 6.69
CA TRP A 247 -29.18 -9.19 6.29
C TRP A 247 -28.82 -9.07 4.81
N LYS A 248 -29.70 -8.47 4.04
CA LYS A 248 -29.56 -8.28 2.59
C LYS A 248 -29.60 -6.79 2.28
N PRO A 249 -28.50 -6.04 2.48
CA PRO A 249 -28.46 -4.65 2.06
C PRO A 249 -28.60 -4.58 0.53
N ASP A 250 -29.34 -3.59 0.02
CA ASP A 250 -29.49 -3.36 -1.42
C ASP A 250 -28.17 -2.99 -2.09
N LEU A 251 -27.25 -2.42 -1.31
CA LEU A 251 -25.89 -2.08 -1.73
C LEU A 251 -24.92 -2.34 -0.58
N PHE A 252 -23.89 -3.13 -0.83
CA PHE A 252 -22.81 -3.39 0.12
C PHE A 252 -21.49 -2.94 -0.49
N VAL A 253 -20.95 -1.85 0.03
CA VAL A 253 -19.70 -1.22 -0.41
C VAL A 253 -18.57 -1.58 0.53
N VAL A 254 -17.45 -1.95 -0.03
CA VAL A 254 -16.23 -2.31 0.73
C VAL A 254 -14.99 -1.63 0.11
N PRO A 255 -13.99 -1.26 0.93
CA PRO A 255 -12.75 -0.66 0.43
C PRO A 255 -11.85 -1.67 -0.29
N THR A 256 -10.81 -1.15 -0.96
CA THR A 256 -9.78 -1.94 -1.64
C THR A 256 -9.11 -2.96 -0.71
N SER A 257 -9.03 -2.68 0.61
CA SER A 257 -8.50 -3.60 1.62
C SER A 257 -9.28 -4.91 1.79
N VAL A 258 -10.51 -5.01 1.25
CA VAL A 258 -11.38 -6.21 1.35
C VAL A 258 -11.43 -6.99 0.03
N THR A 259 -10.70 -6.59 -1.00
CA THR A 259 -10.87 -7.15 -2.35
C THR A 259 -10.13 -8.45 -2.64
N SER A 260 -9.26 -8.94 -1.75
CA SER A 260 -8.54 -10.20 -1.97
C SER A 260 -9.50 -11.39 -2.08
N ILE A 261 -9.50 -12.03 -3.26
CA ILE A 261 -10.35 -13.19 -3.55
C ILE A 261 -9.93 -14.39 -2.69
N ALA A 262 -8.61 -14.66 -2.60
CA ALA A 262 -8.11 -15.83 -1.90
C ALA A 262 -8.16 -15.69 -0.37
N THR A 263 -7.74 -14.55 0.17
CA THR A 263 -7.54 -14.39 1.62
C THR A 263 -8.74 -13.78 2.35
N ILE A 264 -9.69 -13.17 1.63
CA ILE A 264 -10.86 -12.52 2.23
C ILE A 264 -12.18 -13.07 1.70
N LEU A 265 -12.41 -13.01 0.37
CA LEU A 265 -13.71 -13.40 -0.19
C LEU A 265 -13.94 -14.91 -0.14
N GLY A 266 -12.90 -15.72 -0.41
CA GLY A 266 -12.97 -17.18 -0.28
C GLY A 266 -13.34 -17.64 1.13
N PRO A 267 -12.63 -17.22 2.17
CA PRO A 267 -13.01 -17.50 3.56
C PRO A 267 -14.37 -16.93 3.98
N ALA A 268 -14.85 -15.87 3.35
CA ALA A 268 -16.18 -15.31 3.59
C ALA A 268 -17.30 -16.14 2.94
N GLY A 269 -16.96 -16.86 1.87
CA GLY A 269 -17.89 -17.53 0.95
C GLY A 269 -18.21 -16.64 -0.26
N PHE A 270 -17.95 -17.15 -1.46
CA PHE A 270 -18.14 -16.38 -2.70
C PHE A 270 -19.60 -15.95 -2.93
N ASP A 271 -20.55 -16.83 -2.59
CA ASP A 271 -21.98 -16.49 -2.68
C ASP A 271 -22.34 -15.30 -1.76
N ASN A 272 -21.73 -15.24 -0.57
CA ASN A 272 -21.94 -14.15 0.39
C ASN A 272 -21.30 -12.83 -0.09
N ALA A 273 -20.27 -12.91 -0.89
CA ALA A 273 -19.53 -11.77 -1.43
C ALA A 273 -20.07 -11.27 -2.77
N THR A 274 -20.93 -12.07 -3.44
CA THR A 274 -21.48 -11.71 -4.76
C THR A 274 -22.29 -10.42 -4.68
N GLY A 275 -22.00 -9.48 -5.56
CA GLY A 275 -22.63 -8.16 -5.61
C GLY A 275 -21.92 -7.06 -4.81
N LEU A 276 -20.89 -7.39 -4.01
CA LEU A 276 -20.07 -6.37 -3.35
C LEU A 276 -19.55 -5.35 -4.36
N VAL A 277 -19.57 -4.09 -3.98
CA VAL A 277 -18.99 -3.00 -4.77
C VAL A 277 -17.74 -2.48 -4.08
N SER A 278 -16.72 -2.25 -4.85
CA SER A 278 -15.44 -1.65 -4.45
C SER A 278 -14.92 -0.72 -5.55
N ALA A 279 -13.74 -0.18 -5.38
CA ALA A 279 -13.01 0.52 -6.43
C ALA A 279 -11.59 -0.03 -6.52
N ASN A 280 -10.90 0.23 -7.63
CA ASN A 280 -9.49 -0.11 -7.78
C ASN A 280 -8.83 0.80 -8.83
N TYR A 281 -7.51 0.93 -8.74
CA TYR A 281 -6.65 1.57 -9.74
C TYR A 281 -5.75 0.56 -10.47
N GLN A 282 -5.85 -0.71 -10.08
CA GLN A 282 -5.04 -1.84 -10.57
C GLN A 282 -5.88 -2.75 -11.47
N LYS A 283 -5.24 -3.37 -12.46
CA LYS A 283 -5.85 -4.46 -13.24
C LYS A 283 -6.12 -5.67 -12.33
N ASN A 284 -7.30 -6.24 -12.44
CA ASN A 284 -7.52 -7.57 -11.90
C ASN A 284 -6.88 -8.60 -12.85
N VAL A 285 -5.73 -9.15 -12.45
CA VAL A 285 -4.97 -10.10 -13.29
C VAL A 285 -5.73 -11.39 -13.62
N ASN A 286 -6.83 -11.67 -12.90
CA ASN A 286 -7.71 -12.81 -13.16
C ASN A 286 -8.85 -12.50 -14.13
N ASP A 287 -9.03 -11.24 -14.53
CA ASP A 287 -10.05 -10.85 -15.49
C ASP A 287 -9.59 -11.22 -16.91
N PRO A 288 -10.38 -12.04 -17.64
CA PRO A 288 -10.03 -12.47 -19.00
C PRO A 288 -9.72 -11.32 -19.98
N GLN A 289 -10.28 -10.12 -19.75
CA GLN A 289 -10.01 -8.96 -20.61
C GLN A 289 -8.52 -8.58 -20.64
N TRP A 290 -7.76 -8.89 -19.56
CA TRP A 290 -6.34 -8.59 -19.44
C TRP A 290 -5.41 -9.77 -19.76
N ALA A 291 -5.95 -10.96 -20.05
CA ALA A 291 -5.15 -12.18 -20.24
C ALA A 291 -4.05 -12.00 -21.31
N GLU A 292 -4.34 -11.25 -22.37
CA GLU A 292 -3.41 -10.97 -23.46
C GLU A 292 -2.58 -9.69 -23.26
N SER A 293 -2.79 -8.96 -22.15
CA SER A 293 -2.05 -7.75 -21.84
C SER A 293 -0.58 -8.08 -21.57
N PRO A 294 0.40 -7.41 -22.20
CA PRO A 294 1.82 -7.73 -22.04
C PRO A 294 2.30 -7.68 -20.59
N ASP A 295 1.87 -6.69 -19.83
CA ASP A 295 2.23 -6.51 -18.42
C ASP A 295 1.65 -7.59 -17.50
N VAL A 296 0.46 -8.10 -17.79
CA VAL A 296 -0.14 -9.23 -17.07
C VAL A 296 0.60 -10.53 -17.38
N ARG A 297 0.99 -10.75 -18.64
CA ARG A 297 1.83 -11.91 -19.00
C ARG A 297 3.22 -11.85 -18.35
N GLU A 298 3.84 -10.67 -18.30
CA GLU A 298 5.12 -10.47 -17.62
C GLU A 298 4.99 -10.74 -16.11
N TYR A 299 3.92 -10.25 -15.48
CA TYR A 299 3.64 -10.53 -14.09
C TYR A 299 3.50 -12.05 -13.82
N PHE A 300 2.74 -12.78 -14.62
CA PHE A 300 2.61 -14.23 -14.43
C PHE A 300 3.92 -15.00 -14.70
N ALA A 301 4.72 -14.55 -15.64
CA ALA A 301 6.07 -15.12 -15.87
C ALA A 301 6.97 -14.89 -14.66
N PHE A 302 6.95 -13.67 -14.10
CA PHE A 302 7.65 -13.33 -12.86
C PHE A 302 7.19 -14.22 -11.69
N MET A 303 5.89 -14.34 -11.47
CA MET A 303 5.32 -15.16 -10.38
C MET A 303 5.76 -16.62 -10.50
N LYS A 304 5.69 -17.17 -11.71
CA LYS A 304 6.12 -18.55 -11.98
C LYS A 304 7.61 -18.77 -11.70
N GLN A 305 8.44 -17.79 -12.01
CA GLN A 305 9.90 -17.91 -11.88
C GLN A 305 10.38 -17.68 -10.45
N TYR A 306 9.88 -16.66 -9.79
CA TYR A 306 10.40 -16.19 -8.50
C TYR A 306 9.54 -16.56 -7.30
N LEU A 307 8.27 -16.93 -7.52
CA LEU A 307 7.32 -17.35 -6.49
C LEU A 307 6.52 -18.59 -6.91
N PRO A 308 7.19 -19.71 -7.29
CA PRO A 308 6.53 -20.87 -7.91
C PRO A 308 5.51 -21.58 -6.99
N SER A 309 5.60 -21.38 -5.67
CA SER A 309 4.66 -21.95 -4.69
C SER A 309 3.49 -21.01 -4.34
N ALA A 310 3.48 -19.78 -4.89
CA ALA A 310 2.43 -18.82 -4.61
C ALA A 310 1.13 -19.14 -5.35
N ASP A 311 -0.01 -18.81 -4.75
CA ASP A 311 -1.25 -18.73 -5.52
C ASP A 311 -1.19 -17.46 -6.39
N ILE A 312 -0.85 -17.67 -7.67
CA ILE A 312 -0.68 -16.58 -8.65
C ILE A 312 -1.97 -15.79 -8.90
N LYS A 313 -3.13 -16.30 -8.46
CA LYS A 313 -4.43 -15.64 -8.56
C LYS A 313 -4.71 -14.68 -7.39
N ASP A 314 -3.89 -14.70 -6.34
CA ASP A 314 -4.08 -13.77 -5.23
C ASP A 314 -3.65 -12.35 -5.65
N THR A 315 -4.64 -11.48 -5.77
CA THR A 315 -4.45 -10.09 -6.21
C THR A 315 -3.68 -9.22 -5.20
N THR A 316 -3.45 -9.71 -3.97
CA THR A 316 -2.62 -9.02 -2.97
C THR A 316 -1.19 -8.83 -3.48
N TYR A 317 -0.67 -9.77 -4.26
CA TYR A 317 0.65 -9.64 -4.87
C TYR A 317 0.75 -8.47 -5.86
N VAL A 318 -0.34 -8.12 -6.55
CA VAL A 318 -0.37 -7.04 -7.56
C VAL A 318 0.03 -5.69 -6.94
N THR A 319 -0.49 -5.38 -5.76
CA THR A 319 -0.16 -4.14 -5.05
C THR A 319 1.34 -4.02 -4.79
N SER A 320 1.96 -5.09 -4.28
CA SER A 320 3.41 -5.07 -4.02
C SER A 320 4.23 -5.07 -5.32
N TYR A 321 3.75 -5.72 -6.38
CA TYR A 321 4.42 -5.69 -7.68
C TYR A 321 4.50 -4.26 -8.23
N ILE A 322 3.39 -3.52 -8.19
CA ILE A 322 3.31 -2.13 -8.65
C ILE A 322 4.22 -1.23 -7.79
N THR A 323 4.08 -1.29 -6.45
CA THR A 323 4.85 -0.41 -5.56
C THR A 323 6.33 -0.75 -5.55
N THR A 324 6.71 -2.03 -5.68
CA THR A 324 8.12 -2.42 -5.80
C THR A 324 8.69 -1.97 -7.15
N THR A 325 7.92 -2.08 -8.25
CA THR A 325 8.33 -1.53 -9.55
C THR A 325 8.56 -0.03 -9.46
N LEU A 326 7.67 0.69 -8.75
CA LEU A 326 7.82 2.13 -8.51
C LEU A 326 9.09 2.45 -7.72
N LEU A 327 9.37 1.72 -6.64
CA LEU A 327 10.62 1.86 -5.87
C LEU A 327 11.86 1.65 -6.77
N ILE A 328 11.86 0.62 -7.60
CA ILE A 328 12.98 0.34 -8.50
C ILE A 328 13.18 1.47 -9.52
N LYS A 329 12.10 2.06 -10.05
CA LYS A 329 12.19 3.24 -10.93
C LYS A 329 12.82 4.44 -10.19
N VAL A 330 12.40 4.72 -8.95
CA VAL A 330 12.97 5.78 -8.11
C VAL A 330 14.46 5.55 -7.87
N LEU A 331 14.85 4.34 -7.46
CA LEU A 331 16.25 4.01 -7.21
C LEU A 331 17.11 4.07 -8.48
N ARG A 332 16.59 3.68 -9.63
CA ARG A 332 17.28 3.86 -10.93
C ARG A 332 17.48 5.33 -11.28
N ALA A 333 16.50 6.18 -10.99
CA ALA A 333 16.60 7.62 -11.21
C ALA A 333 17.63 8.32 -10.30
N CYS A 334 18.04 7.67 -9.20
CA CYS A 334 19.08 8.18 -8.31
C CYS A 334 20.48 8.14 -8.95
N GLY A 335 20.70 7.33 -10.02
CA GLY A 335 22.02 7.12 -10.59
C GLY A 335 22.98 6.51 -9.55
N ASP A 336 24.10 7.18 -9.32
CA ASP A 336 25.10 6.78 -8.32
C ASP A 336 24.90 7.45 -6.94
N ASP A 337 24.04 8.47 -6.86
CA ASP A 337 23.74 9.19 -5.62
C ASP A 337 22.54 8.57 -4.90
N PHE A 338 22.81 7.61 -4.02
CA PHE A 338 21.81 7.01 -3.13
C PHE A 338 21.68 7.77 -1.79
N SER A 339 22.02 9.06 -1.73
CA SER A 339 21.69 9.84 -0.53
C SER A 339 20.18 9.83 -0.29
N ARG A 340 19.76 9.79 0.98
CA ARG A 340 18.34 9.82 1.36
C ARG A 340 17.62 11.04 0.78
N ALA A 341 18.32 12.19 0.71
CA ALA A 341 17.78 13.40 0.12
C ALA A 341 17.49 13.25 -1.38
N ASN A 342 18.42 12.61 -2.14
CA ASN A 342 18.18 12.36 -3.55
C ASN A 342 17.08 11.31 -3.78
N VAL A 343 17.03 10.27 -2.96
CA VAL A 343 15.92 9.29 -3.00
C VAL A 343 14.56 9.98 -2.85
N MET A 344 14.40 10.86 -1.85
CA MET A 344 13.16 11.63 -1.68
C MET A 344 12.90 12.56 -2.85
N LYS A 345 13.92 13.24 -3.37
CA LYS A 345 13.80 14.10 -4.54
C LYS A 345 13.27 13.32 -5.75
N GLN A 346 13.82 12.15 -6.04
CA GLN A 346 13.36 11.32 -7.16
C GLN A 346 11.94 10.80 -6.92
N ALA A 347 11.60 10.38 -5.70
CA ALA A 347 10.27 9.90 -5.35
C ALA A 347 9.19 11.01 -5.42
N SER A 348 9.56 12.27 -5.13
CA SER A 348 8.66 13.42 -5.18
C SER A 348 8.71 14.21 -6.50
N SER A 349 9.25 13.63 -7.56
CA SER A 349 9.39 14.29 -8.88
C SER A 349 8.91 13.38 -10.01
N LEU A 350 7.99 12.48 -9.72
CA LEU A 350 7.41 11.58 -10.71
C LEU A 350 6.40 12.37 -11.57
N ASN A 351 6.43 12.17 -12.89
CA ASN A 351 5.54 12.89 -13.80
C ASN A 351 4.99 11.92 -14.85
N GLY A 352 3.70 11.58 -14.73
CA GLY A 352 3.01 10.72 -15.68
C GLY A 352 3.64 9.32 -15.83
N VAL A 353 4.22 8.77 -14.75
CA VAL A 353 4.93 7.49 -14.81
C VAL A 353 3.94 6.35 -14.97
N GLU A 354 4.05 5.63 -16.07
CA GLU A 354 3.32 4.40 -16.30
C GLU A 354 3.96 3.24 -15.54
N LEU A 355 3.14 2.46 -14.86
CA LEU A 355 3.54 1.23 -14.18
C LEU A 355 2.74 0.04 -14.73
N PRO A 356 3.35 -1.15 -14.78
CA PRO A 356 2.61 -2.35 -15.13
C PRO A 356 1.46 -2.60 -14.15
N LEU A 357 0.41 -3.22 -14.64
CA LEU A 357 -0.80 -3.59 -13.89
C LEU A 357 -1.64 -2.43 -13.37
N LEU A 358 -1.34 -1.19 -13.70
CA LEU A 358 -2.30 -0.08 -13.51
C LEU A 358 -3.40 -0.15 -14.57
N LEU A 359 -4.60 0.33 -14.23
CA LEU A 359 -5.67 0.49 -15.20
C LEU A 359 -5.26 1.50 -16.28
N PRO A 360 -5.72 1.34 -17.52
CA PRO A 360 -5.47 2.30 -18.58
C PRO A 360 -5.89 3.72 -18.17
N GLY A 361 -5.01 4.68 -18.38
CA GLY A 361 -5.20 6.08 -17.99
C GLY A 361 -4.75 6.43 -16.58
N VAL A 362 -4.45 5.44 -15.74
CA VAL A 362 -3.86 5.69 -14.40
C VAL A 362 -2.35 5.81 -14.54
N THR A 363 -1.82 6.91 -14.07
CA THR A 363 -0.37 7.18 -14.02
C THR A 363 0.04 7.67 -12.63
N VAL A 364 1.34 7.61 -12.35
CA VAL A 364 1.89 8.12 -11.09
C VAL A 364 2.49 9.50 -11.33
N THR A 365 1.97 10.47 -10.60
CA THR A 365 2.51 11.84 -10.58
C THR A 365 2.65 12.26 -9.12
N THR A 366 3.83 12.82 -8.78
CA THR A 366 4.11 13.40 -7.46
C THR A 366 4.83 14.73 -7.62
N GLY A 367 4.77 15.57 -6.61
CA GLY A 367 5.40 16.89 -6.62
C GLY A 367 5.84 17.31 -5.23
N ALA A 368 6.47 18.49 -5.15
CA ALA A 368 6.96 19.03 -3.88
C ALA A 368 5.84 19.27 -2.85
N ASP A 369 4.62 19.54 -3.31
CA ASP A 369 3.45 19.80 -2.49
C ASP A 369 2.39 18.67 -2.58
N ASP A 370 2.66 17.61 -3.36
CA ASP A 370 1.74 16.49 -3.55
C ASP A 370 2.52 15.16 -3.58
N TYR A 371 2.40 14.41 -2.51
CA TYR A 371 3.04 13.09 -2.34
C TYR A 371 2.12 11.92 -2.69
N MET A 372 0.88 12.17 -3.12
CA MET A 372 -0.10 11.12 -3.42
C MET A 372 0.17 10.50 -4.81
N PRO A 373 0.64 9.25 -4.91
CA PRO A 373 1.05 8.68 -6.19
C PRO A 373 -0.13 8.21 -7.07
N PHE A 374 -1.25 7.80 -6.45
CA PHE A 374 -2.42 7.27 -7.14
C PHE A 374 -3.64 8.10 -6.79
N GLN A 375 -4.23 8.76 -7.77
CA GLN A 375 -5.34 9.72 -7.56
C GLN A 375 -6.62 9.32 -8.28
N GLN A 376 -6.58 8.28 -9.12
CA GLN A 376 -7.71 7.85 -9.92
C GLN A 376 -8.12 6.43 -9.57
N LEU A 377 -9.41 6.18 -9.57
CA LEU A 377 -10.04 4.92 -9.19
C LEU A 377 -11.13 4.56 -10.20
N ARG A 378 -11.39 3.27 -10.38
CA ARG A 378 -12.53 2.78 -11.14
C ARG A 378 -13.34 1.84 -10.27
N LEU A 379 -14.67 1.97 -10.31
CA LEU A 379 -15.55 1.08 -9.60
C LEU A 379 -15.48 -0.35 -10.15
N GLN A 380 -15.67 -1.31 -9.26
CA GLN A 380 -15.73 -2.72 -9.61
C GLN A 380 -16.79 -3.44 -8.77
N ARG A 381 -17.33 -4.54 -9.31
CA ARG A 381 -18.32 -5.38 -8.63
C ARG A 381 -17.86 -6.83 -8.66
N PHE A 382 -18.00 -7.52 -7.53
CA PHE A 382 -17.71 -8.94 -7.47
C PHE A 382 -18.88 -9.76 -8.04
N ASP A 383 -18.61 -10.57 -9.08
CA ASP A 383 -19.65 -11.38 -9.79
C ASP A 383 -19.80 -12.81 -9.23
N GLY A 384 -19.09 -13.12 -8.12
CA GLY A 384 -19.02 -14.46 -7.53
C GLY A 384 -17.77 -15.24 -7.94
N LYS A 385 -16.99 -14.73 -8.88
CA LYS A 385 -15.74 -15.34 -9.37
C LYS A 385 -14.59 -14.35 -9.43
N SER A 386 -14.86 -13.16 -9.96
CA SER A 386 -13.86 -12.11 -10.11
C SER A 386 -14.46 -10.71 -9.91
N TRP A 387 -13.58 -9.73 -9.78
CA TRP A 387 -13.96 -8.33 -9.78
C TRP A 387 -14.09 -7.83 -11.21
N VAL A 388 -15.26 -7.34 -11.56
CA VAL A 388 -15.56 -6.77 -12.89
C VAL A 388 -15.64 -5.26 -12.77
N ALA A 389 -14.76 -4.54 -13.45
CA ALA A 389 -14.75 -3.08 -13.48
C ALA A 389 -15.95 -2.52 -14.25
N PHE A 390 -16.49 -1.38 -13.79
CA PHE A 390 -17.58 -0.68 -14.45
C PHE A 390 -17.45 0.84 -14.28
N GLY A 391 -18.15 1.61 -15.12
CA GLY A 391 -18.09 3.07 -15.12
C GLY A 391 -16.72 3.60 -15.61
N ASP A 392 -16.52 4.90 -15.49
CA ASP A 392 -15.30 5.61 -15.89
C ASP A 392 -14.27 5.65 -14.75
N LEU A 393 -13.07 6.14 -15.04
CA LEU A 393 -12.11 6.54 -14.02
C LEU A 393 -12.67 7.75 -13.25
N LEU A 394 -12.57 7.70 -11.94
CA LEU A 394 -13.07 8.70 -11.01
C LEU A 394 -11.92 9.22 -10.15
N ASP A 395 -12.00 10.48 -9.79
CA ASP A 395 -11.21 11.13 -8.76
C ASP A 395 -12.11 11.71 -7.66
N ASP A 396 -11.54 12.35 -6.68
CA ASP A 396 -12.27 12.95 -5.56
C ASP A 396 -12.62 14.43 -5.75
N GLN A 397 -12.38 14.96 -6.97
CA GLN A 397 -12.72 16.34 -7.33
C GLN A 397 -14.19 16.54 -7.68
#